data_05aee9e9407949840ad8d02ddb521d16
#
_entry.id   05aee9e9407949840ad8d02ddb521d16
#
_cell.length_a   1.000
_cell.length_b   1.000
_cell.length_c   1.000
_cell.angle_alpha   90.00
_cell.angle_beta   90.00
_cell.angle_gamma   90.00
#
_symmetry.space_group_name_H-M   'P 1'
#
loop_
_entity.id
_entity.type
_entity.pdbx_description
1 polymer ?
#
loop_
_entity_poly.entity_id
_entity_poly.type
_entity_poly.pdbx_seq_one_letter_code
_entity_poly.pdbx_strand_id
1 'polypeptide(L)' 'MYKATIVIPNINGKGWLKDSIESVYAQTEQNFQLIVVDNGSTDESLEQARSDCRRDNCSLME' A
#
# COMPACT_ATOMS: atom_id res chain seq x y z
N MET A 1 -11.68 13.96 6.86
CA MET A 1 -12.04 13.24 5.62
C MET A 1 -10.93 13.37 4.59
N TYR A 2 -10.60 12.30 3.91
CA TYR A 2 -9.58 12.33 2.87
C TYR A 2 -10.17 12.78 1.54
N LYS A 3 -9.36 13.48 0.74
CA LYS A 3 -9.78 13.90 -0.60
C LYS A 3 -9.92 12.74 -1.57
N ALA A 4 -9.13 11.69 -1.36
CA ALA A 4 -9.10 10.55 -2.29
C ALA A 4 -8.79 9.28 -1.53
N THR A 5 -9.18 8.16 -2.09
CA THR A 5 -8.80 6.84 -1.61
C THR A 5 -8.06 6.13 -2.75
N ILE A 6 -6.85 5.68 -2.46
CA ILE A 6 -6.02 4.97 -3.43
C ILE A 6 -5.97 3.51 -3.02
N VAL A 7 -6.31 2.62 -3.94
CA VAL A 7 -6.31 1.19 -3.67
C VAL A 7 -5.22 0.53 -4.51
N ILE A 8 -4.34 -0.21 -3.85
CA ILE A 8 -3.30 -0.99 -4.52
C ILE A 8 -3.60 -2.47 -4.31
N PRO A 9 -4.09 -3.17 -5.34
CA PRO A 9 -4.25 -4.62 -5.23
C PRO A 9 -2.88 -5.29 -5.34
N ASN A 10 -2.65 -6.30 -4.53
CA ASN A 10 -1.37 -7.00 -4.53
C ASN A 10 -1.58 -8.52 -4.55
N ILE A 11 -0.87 -9.16 -5.43
CA ILE A 11 -0.67 -10.61 -5.39
C ILE A 11 0.76 -10.87 -5.84
N ASN A 12 1.57 -11.42 -4.93
CA ASN A 12 2.98 -11.74 -5.20
C ASN A 12 3.78 -10.56 -5.78
N GLY A 13 3.56 -9.38 -5.22
CA GLY A 13 4.17 -8.15 -5.71
C GLY A 13 5.52 -7.79 -5.09
N LYS A 14 6.30 -8.78 -4.67
CA LYS A 14 7.57 -8.57 -3.98
C LYS A 14 8.51 -7.63 -4.71
N GLY A 15 8.52 -7.68 -6.04
CA GLY A 15 9.46 -6.88 -6.83
C GLY A 15 8.99 -5.45 -7.11
N TRP A 16 7.75 -5.09 -6.78
CA TRP A 16 7.23 -3.77 -7.16
C TRP A 16 6.40 -3.08 -6.09
N LEU A 17 5.90 -3.81 -5.11
CA LEU A 17 4.93 -3.24 -4.17
C LEU A 17 5.53 -2.11 -3.34
N LYS A 18 6.75 -2.26 -2.87
CA LYS A 18 7.40 -1.22 -2.08
C LYS A 18 7.53 0.07 -2.87
N ASP A 19 7.98 -0.02 -4.12
CA ASP A 19 8.15 1.15 -4.96
C ASP A 19 6.81 1.83 -5.24
N SER A 20 5.74 1.04 -5.41
CA SER A 20 4.41 1.58 -5.62
C SER A 20 3.94 2.36 -4.40
N ILE A 21 4.11 1.81 -3.20
CA ILE A 21 3.71 2.49 -1.97
C ILE A 21 4.53 3.77 -1.79
N GLU A 22 5.82 3.71 -2.00
CA GLU A 22 6.68 4.88 -1.87
C GLU A 22 6.31 5.97 -2.88
N SER A 23 5.95 5.58 -4.10
CA SER A 23 5.52 6.54 -5.13
C SER A 23 4.26 7.28 -4.72
N VAL A 24 3.32 6.58 -4.09
CA VAL A 24 2.10 7.21 -3.59
C VAL A 24 2.43 8.28 -2.55
N TYR A 25 3.33 7.96 -1.62
CA TYR A 25 3.70 8.90 -0.57
C TYR A 25 4.65 10.00 -1.04
N ALA A 26 5.22 9.88 -2.23
CA ALA A 26 6.05 10.92 -2.82
C ALA A 26 5.23 12.02 -3.49
N GLN A 27 3.91 11.86 -3.59
CA GLN A 27 3.05 12.86 -4.20
C GLN A 27 2.98 14.14 -3.37
N THR A 28 2.75 15.25 -4.05
CA THR A 28 2.58 16.54 -3.39
C THR A 28 1.32 16.56 -2.52
N GLU A 29 0.23 16.01 -3.04
CA GLU A 29 -1.02 15.91 -2.28
C GLU A 29 -0.93 14.75 -1.30
N GLN A 30 -1.06 15.05 -0.02
CA GLN A 30 -0.98 14.04 1.03
C GLN A 30 -2.33 13.75 1.70
N ASN A 31 -3.39 14.42 1.27
CA ASN A 31 -4.71 14.24 1.88
C ASN A 31 -5.46 13.08 1.23
N PHE A 32 -4.93 11.87 1.39
CA PHE A 32 -5.51 10.67 0.81
C PHE A 32 -5.43 9.51 1.80
N GLN A 33 -6.25 8.50 1.55
CA GLN A 33 -6.19 7.23 2.25
C GLN A 33 -5.63 6.17 1.29
N LEU A 34 -4.65 5.42 1.74
CA LEU A 34 -4.09 4.31 0.96
C LEU A 34 -4.59 2.99 1.53
N ILE A 35 -5.12 2.13 0.67
CA ILE A 35 -5.54 0.79 1.04
C ILE A 35 -4.78 -0.20 0.18
N VAL A 36 -3.99 -1.05 0.82
CA VAL A 36 -3.31 -2.15 0.13
C VAL A 36 -4.14 -3.41 0.36
N VAL A 37 -4.60 -4.03 -0.71
CA VAL A 37 -5.43 -5.23 -0.63
C VAL A 37 -4.58 -6.41 -1.08
N ASP A 38 -4.32 -7.35 -0.17
CA ASP A 38 -3.55 -8.55 -0.51
C ASP A 38 -4.49 -9.70 -0.85
N ASN A 39 -4.30 -10.26 -2.03
CA ASN A 39 -5.18 -11.30 -2.56
C ASN A 39 -4.56 -12.68 -2.47
N GLY A 40 -3.91 -12.99 -1.36
CA GLY A 40 -3.35 -14.31 -1.13
C GLY A 40 -1.93 -14.49 -1.62
N SER A 41 -1.08 -13.50 -1.36
CA SER A 41 0.33 -13.60 -1.75
C SER A 41 1.02 -14.77 -1.05
N THR A 42 1.89 -15.43 -1.80
CA THR A 42 2.69 -16.54 -1.27
C THR A 42 4.17 -16.17 -1.15
N ASP A 43 4.55 -14.98 -1.60
CA ASP A 43 5.90 -14.47 -1.43
C ASP A 43 5.99 -13.57 -0.18
N GLU A 44 7.04 -12.79 -0.05
CA GLU A 44 7.26 -11.93 1.10
C GLU A 44 6.55 -10.57 0.99
N SER A 45 5.76 -10.36 -0.07
CA SER A 45 5.15 -9.05 -0.31
C SER A 45 4.16 -8.66 0.79
N LEU A 46 3.44 -9.61 1.38
CA LEU A 46 2.52 -9.32 2.46
C LEU A 46 3.24 -8.76 3.69
N GLU A 47 4.35 -9.39 4.07
CA GLU A 47 5.15 -8.92 5.20
C GLU A 47 5.77 -7.55 4.90
N GLN A 48 6.21 -7.36 3.68
CA GLN A 48 6.76 -6.08 3.26
C GLN A 48 5.69 -4.99 3.29
N ALA A 49 4.47 -5.31 2.86
CA ALA A 49 3.36 -4.37 2.91
C ALA A 49 3.04 -3.97 4.36
N ARG A 50 3.06 -4.92 5.29
CA ARG A 50 2.85 -4.61 6.70
C ARG A 50 3.91 -3.67 7.23
N SER A 51 5.14 -3.85 6.80
CA SER A 51 6.24 -3.00 7.21
C SER A 51 6.11 -1.59 6.62
N ASP A 52 5.68 -1.49 5.36
CA ASP A 52 5.59 -0.22 4.66
C ASP A 52 4.30 0.55 4.98
N CYS A 53 3.23 -0.14 5.33
CA CYS A 53 1.93 0.45 5.60
C CYS A 53 1.82 0.84 7.09
N ARG A 54 2.63 1.79 7.51
CA ARG A 54 2.72 2.20 8.91
C ARG A 54 2.12 3.57 9.19
N ARG A 55 1.73 4.28 8.17
CA ARG A 55 1.19 5.63 8.34
C ARG A 55 -0.28 5.56 8.70
N ASP A 56 -0.76 6.59 9.39
CA ASP A 56 -2.14 6.63 9.84
C ASP A 56 -3.15 6.54 8.70
N ASN A 57 -2.75 7.00 7.51
CA ASN A 57 -3.63 6.98 6.34
C ASN A 57 -3.44 5.73 5.47
N CYS A 58 -2.80 4.71 5.97
CA CYS A 58 -2.57 3.47 5.23
C CYS A 58 -3.24 2.30 5.96
N SER A 59 -3.96 1.48 5.21
CA SER A 59 -4.59 0.28 5.73
C SER A 59 -4.20 -0.92 4.87
N LEU A 60 -4.00 -2.06 5.51
CA LEU A 60 -3.73 -3.31 4.81
C LEU A 60 -4.91 -4.24 5.03
N MET A 61 -5.46 -4.74 3.93
CA MET A 61 -6.55 -5.73 3.95
C MET A 61 -6.04 -7.04 3.36
N GLU A 62 -6.39 -8.14 4.00
CA GLU A 62 -5.99 -9.48 3.55
C GLU A 62 -7.16 -10.29 3.05
#